data_07ed8c6feb5c26f55c9def03961de0b0
#
_entry.id   07ed8c6feb5c26f55c9def03961de0b0
#
_cell.length_a   1.000
_cell.length_b   1.000
_cell.length_c   1.000
_cell.angle_alpha   90.00
_cell.angle_beta   90.00
_cell.angle_gamma   90.00
#
_symmetry.space_group_name_H-M   'P 1'
#
loop_
_entity.id
_entity.type
_entity.pdbx_description
1 polymer ?
#
loop_
_entity_poly.entity_id
_entity_poly.type
_entity_poly.pdbx_seq_one_letter_code
_entity_poly.pdbx_strand_id
1 'polypeptide(L)'
;ELKNSGIDTIVDPTAIGLGRYIPRIQAVANRIDLRIVCATGLYTFNELPHYYRRRSLANTDALTTHFVQDIVDGFAATGVKAGVIKCATDKPGLTPDVERVLRACAQAHRETGCPITTHTHAETKRGLDQQRIFSEEGVDLTRVVIGHCGDTQDLDYLQRLIDAGSILGMDRFGIDGYLTTEQRVEVVAELCRRGHADQLVLSHDASCYIDWIEGEVPLAPLPNWHYLHISEDVIPALLDAGVTDAQIETMLVDTPKRFLQSQNLGGY
;
A
#
# COMPACT_ATOMS: atom_id res chain seq x y z
N GLU A 1 -4.75 16.16 15.49
CA GLU A 1 -3.30 16.39 15.24
C GLU A 1 -2.98 16.18 13.77
N LEU A 2 -3.16 15.01 13.17
CA LEU A 2 -2.80 14.69 11.77
C LEU A 2 -3.36 15.72 10.75
N LYS A 3 -4.63 16.13 10.90
CA LYS A 3 -5.21 17.18 10.04
C LYS A 3 -4.47 18.52 10.16
N ASN A 4 -4.00 18.85 11.36
CA ASN A 4 -3.26 20.10 11.61
C ASN A 4 -1.83 20.08 11.05
N SER A 5 -1.28 18.89 10.75
CA SER A 5 0.01 18.74 10.06
C SER A 5 -0.08 18.82 8.53
N GLY A 6 -1.27 19.18 8.00
CA GLY A 6 -1.50 19.37 6.57
C GLY A 6 -2.00 18.13 5.83
N ILE A 7 -2.26 17.02 6.53
CA ILE A 7 -2.77 15.78 5.91
C ILE A 7 -4.30 15.84 5.78
N ASP A 8 -4.80 15.73 4.56
CA ASP A 8 -6.24 15.73 4.23
C ASP A 8 -6.81 14.35 3.98
N THR A 9 -5.96 13.40 3.57
CA THR A 9 -6.39 12.05 3.20
C THR A 9 -5.36 11.03 3.67
N ILE A 10 -5.85 9.92 4.22
CA ILE A 10 -5.04 8.73 4.49
C ILE A 10 -5.59 7.53 3.75
N VAL A 11 -4.71 6.61 3.36
CA VAL A 11 -5.09 5.30 2.87
C VAL A 11 -4.98 4.31 4.03
N ASP A 12 -6.10 3.66 4.35
CA ASP A 12 -6.16 2.56 5.29
C ASP A 12 -6.13 1.22 4.52
N PRO A 13 -4.94 0.58 4.37
CA PRO A 13 -4.78 -0.62 3.59
C PRO A 13 -5.20 -1.89 4.35
N THR A 14 -5.97 -1.76 5.43
CA THR A 14 -6.45 -2.88 6.23
C THR A 14 -7.42 -3.73 5.43
N ALA A 15 -6.91 -4.83 4.87
CA ALA A 15 -7.67 -5.82 4.09
C ALA A 15 -8.15 -6.98 4.97
N ILE A 16 -8.80 -7.99 4.35
CA ILE A 16 -9.13 -9.25 5.01
C ILE A 16 -7.82 -9.91 5.49
N GLY A 17 -7.79 -10.33 6.73
CA GLY A 17 -6.60 -10.89 7.40
C GLY A 17 -5.80 -9.90 8.24
N LEU A 18 -6.20 -8.62 8.26
CA LEU A 18 -5.57 -7.55 9.08
C LEU A 18 -6.52 -6.94 10.13
N GLY A 19 -7.79 -7.38 10.17
CA GLY A 19 -8.76 -6.83 11.11
C GLY A 19 -9.65 -5.73 10.53
N ARG A 20 -9.88 -5.71 9.21
CA ARG A 20 -10.77 -4.75 8.56
C ARG A 20 -12.16 -4.74 9.21
N TYR A 21 -12.57 -3.57 9.73
CA TYR A 21 -13.88 -3.36 10.31
C TYR A 21 -14.44 -1.98 9.94
N ILE A 22 -15.14 -1.91 8.82
CA ILE A 22 -15.66 -0.67 8.23
C ILE A 22 -16.52 0.17 9.17
N PRO A 23 -17.43 -0.38 10.02
CA PRO A 23 -18.19 0.44 10.94
C PRO A 23 -17.34 1.25 11.92
N ARG A 24 -16.16 0.75 12.33
CA ARG A 24 -15.23 1.51 13.18
C ARG A 24 -14.57 2.64 12.40
N ILE A 25 -14.15 2.37 11.16
CA ILE A 25 -13.57 3.40 10.28
C ILE A 25 -14.58 4.52 10.06
N GLN A 26 -15.86 4.20 9.78
CA GLN A 26 -16.93 5.19 9.65
C GLN A 26 -17.13 5.99 10.94
N ALA A 27 -17.12 5.34 12.11
CA ALA A 27 -17.27 6.02 13.39
C ALA A 27 -16.12 7.01 13.67
N VAL A 28 -14.90 6.71 13.21
CA VAL A 28 -13.74 7.61 13.27
C VAL A 28 -13.92 8.76 12.26
N ALA A 29 -14.17 8.43 10.98
CA ALA A 29 -14.32 9.42 9.90
C ALA A 29 -15.43 10.45 10.20
N ASN A 30 -16.52 10.04 10.86
CA ASN A 30 -17.60 10.95 11.26
C ASN A 30 -17.21 11.96 12.37
N ARG A 31 -16.06 11.80 13.01
CA ARG A 31 -15.58 12.65 14.11
C ARG A 31 -14.42 13.56 13.73
N ILE A 32 -13.86 13.37 12.54
CA ILE A 32 -12.67 14.09 12.09
C ILE A 32 -12.87 14.58 10.66
N ASP A 33 -12.26 15.71 10.33
CA ASP A 33 -12.20 16.25 8.95
C ASP A 33 -11.00 15.64 8.22
N LEU A 34 -11.02 14.31 8.01
CA LEU A 34 -10.00 13.57 7.31
C LEU A 34 -10.67 12.53 6.40
N ARG A 35 -10.25 12.45 5.15
CA ARG A 35 -10.72 11.42 4.24
C ARG A 35 -9.96 10.13 4.51
N ILE A 36 -10.67 9.00 4.59
CA ILE A 36 -10.09 7.68 4.78
C ILE A 36 -10.43 6.81 3.57
N VAL A 37 -9.43 6.43 2.80
CA VAL A 37 -9.56 5.52 1.66
C VAL A 37 -9.41 4.10 2.16
N CYS A 38 -10.49 3.29 2.08
CA CYS A 38 -10.49 1.91 2.55
C CYS A 38 -10.02 0.94 1.47
N ALA A 39 -9.38 -0.16 1.87
CA ALA A 39 -8.91 -1.20 0.98
C ALA A 39 -9.82 -2.42 0.96
N THR A 40 -10.01 -3.00 -0.23
CA THR A 40 -10.36 -4.42 -0.38
C THR A 40 -9.10 -5.27 -0.56
N GLY A 41 -9.26 -6.57 -0.77
CA GLY A 41 -8.14 -7.49 -0.97
C GLY A 41 -7.98 -8.48 0.17
N LEU A 42 -6.88 -9.23 0.13
CA LEU A 42 -6.57 -10.24 1.14
C LEU A 42 -5.10 -10.23 1.50
N TYR A 43 -4.81 -10.24 2.80
CA TYR A 43 -3.48 -10.25 3.35
C TYR A 43 -3.16 -11.65 3.89
N THR A 44 -2.27 -12.35 3.19
CA THR A 44 -1.74 -13.65 3.61
C THR A 44 -0.33 -13.83 3.07
N PHE A 45 0.49 -14.59 3.81
CA PHE A 45 1.86 -14.92 3.39
C PHE A 45 2.00 -16.34 2.88
N ASN A 46 1.00 -17.17 3.07
CA ASN A 46 1.12 -18.59 2.74
C ASN A 46 -0.17 -19.19 2.22
N GLU A 47 -1.25 -19.17 3.01
CA GLU A 47 -2.46 -19.93 2.75
C GLU A 47 -3.71 -19.07 2.70
N LEU A 48 -4.66 -19.45 1.85
CA LEU A 48 -5.98 -18.86 1.80
C LEU A 48 -6.87 -19.33 2.95
N PRO A 49 -7.76 -18.47 3.48
CA PRO A 49 -8.86 -18.91 4.32
C PRO A 49 -9.68 -20.01 3.65
N HIS A 50 -10.14 -20.99 4.45
CA HIS A 50 -10.88 -22.16 3.98
C HIS A 50 -12.06 -21.81 3.05
N TYR A 51 -12.75 -20.72 3.34
CA TYR A 51 -13.86 -20.21 2.53
C TYR A 51 -13.46 -20.04 1.06
N TYR A 52 -12.36 -19.36 0.77
CA TYR A 52 -11.91 -19.11 -0.61
C TYR A 52 -11.32 -20.36 -1.28
N ARG A 53 -10.74 -21.28 -0.50
CA ARG A 53 -10.29 -22.58 -1.03
C ARG A 53 -11.43 -23.44 -1.51
N ARG A 54 -12.59 -23.40 -0.84
CA ARG A 54 -13.75 -24.24 -1.14
C ARG A 54 -14.71 -23.63 -2.14
N ARG A 55 -14.79 -22.31 -2.19
CA ARG A 55 -15.71 -21.61 -3.07
C ARG A 55 -15.04 -21.40 -4.43
N SER A 56 -15.50 -22.16 -5.42
CA SER A 56 -15.16 -21.96 -6.83
C SER A 56 -16.45 -21.63 -7.58
N LEU A 57 -16.47 -20.50 -8.26
CA LEU A 57 -17.52 -20.14 -9.19
C LEU A 57 -17.12 -20.63 -10.57
N ALA A 58 -18.07 -21.04 -11.39
CA ALA A 58 -17.83 -21.80 -12.64
C ALA A 58 -16.86 -21.09 -13.62
N ASN A 59 -16.81 -19.76 -13.64
CA ASN A 59 -16.01 -18.99 -14.57
C ASN A 59 -15.24 -17.81 -13.93
N THR A 60 -15.35 -17.60 -12.62
CA THR A 60 -14.73 -16.45 -11.94
C THR A 60 -14.20 -16.88 -10.59
N ASP A 61 -13.01 -16.42 -10.21
CA ASP A 61 -12.46 -16.67 -8.89
C ASP A 61 -13.30 -15.94 -7.81
N ALA A 62 -13.59 -16.65 -6.71
CA ALA A 62 -14.36 -16.08 -5.60
C ALA A 62 -13.68 -14.86 -4.94
N LEU A 63 -12.35 -14.77 -4.99
CA LEU A 63 -11.60 -13.59 -4.54
C LEU A 63 -11.86 -12.40 -5.45
N THR A 64 -11.72 -12.58 -6.77
CA THR A 64 -12.01 -11.53 -7.76
C THR A 64 -13.42 -10.99 -7.59
N THR A 65 -14.41 -11.88 -7.52
CA THR A 65 -15.82 -11.49 -7.31
C THR A 65 -15.99 -10.67 -6.05
N HIS A 66 -15.36 -11.07 -4.94
CA HIS A 66 -15.44 -10.34 -3.68
C HIS A 66 -14.80 -8.95 -3.78
N PHE A 67 -13.60 -8.86 -4.36
CA PHE A 67 -12.90 -7.59 -4.48
C PHE A 67 -13.64 -6.61 -5.39
N VAL A 68 -14.17 -7.08 -6.53
CA VAL A 68 -15.01 -6.27 -7.42
C VAL A 68 -16.27 -5.80 -6.71
N GLN A 69 -16.92 -6.66 -5.94
CA GLN A 69 -18.11 -6.30 -5.16
C GLN A 69 -17.80 -5.20 -4.13
N ASP A 70 -16.70 -5.32 -3.37
CA ASP A 70 -16.28 -4.29 -2.41
C ASP A 70 -16.01 -2.93 -3.07
N ILE A 71 -15.54 -2.93 -4.34
CA ILE A 71 -15.26 -1.72 -5.12
C ILE A 71 -16.53 -1.13 -5.73
N VAL A 72 -17.37 -1.95 -6.36
CA VAL A 72 -18.52 -1.49 -7.15
C VAL A 72 -19.74 -1.26 -6.27
N ASP A 73 -20.08 -2.22 -5.41
CA ASP A 73 -21.27 -2.19 -4.57
C ASP A 73 -20.96 -1.64 -3.17
N GLY A 74 -19.74 -1.88 -2.68
CA GLY A 74 -19.24 -1.49 -1.36
C GLY A 74 -19.22 -2.64 -0.35
N PHE A 75 -18.68 -2.35 0.82
CA PHE A 75 -18.51 -3.31 1.91
C PHE A 75 -19.85 -3.63 2.58
N ALA A 76 -20.44 -4.76 2.27
CA ALA A 76 -21.74 -5.19 2.79
C ALA A 76 -22.78 -4.04 2.73
N ALA A 77 -23.53 -3.82 3.81
CA ALA A 77 -24.55 -2.77 3.89
C ALA A 77 -24.04 -1.42 4.44
N THR A 78 -22.74 -1.16 4.38
CA THR A 78 -22.15 0.06 4.97
C THR A 78 -22.25 1.30 4.08
N GLY A 79 -22.42 1.12 2.77
CA GLY A 79 -22.37 2.19 1.78
C GLY A 79 -20.96 2.69 1.45
N VAL A 80 -19.92 2.20 2.14
CA VAL A 80 -18.50 2.53 1.86
C VAL A 80 -17.96 1.63 0.78
N LYS A 81 -17.26 2.18 -0.20
CA LYS A 81 -16.62 1.47 -1.31
C LYS A 81 -15.10 1.45 -1.12
N ALA A 82 -14.46 0.38 -1.59
CA ALA A 82 -13.01 0.31 -1.62
C ALA A 82 -12.44 1.29 -2.66
N GLY A 83 -11.37 2.01 -2.27
CA GLY A 83 -10.62 2.90 -3.17
C GLY A 83 -9.26 2.36 -3.57
N VAL A 84 -8.80 1.27 -2.94
CA VAL A 84 -7.56 0.56 -3.29
C VAL A 84 -7.72 -0.95 -3.07
N ILE A 85 -6.90 -1.74 -3.74
CA ILE A 85 -6.79 -3.19 -3.56
C ILE A 85 -5.49 -3.49 -2.81
N LYS A 86 -5.53 -4.28 -1.74
CA LYS A 86 -4.34 -4.68 -0.95
C LYS A 86 -4.06 -6.17 -1.06
N CYS A 87 -2.80 -6.51 -1.34
CA CYS A 87 -2.28 -7.87 -1.31
C CYS A 87 -0.88 -7.92 -0.69
N ALA A 88 -0.34 -9.13 -0.52
CA ALA A 88 0.93 -9.34 0.14
C ALA A 88 1.74 -10.47 -0.49
N THR A 89 3.08 -10.30 -0.45
CA THR A 89 4.06 -11.35 -0.75
C THR A 89 5.24 -11.17 0.19
N ASP A 90 5.41 -12.09 1.12
CA ASP A 90 6.46 -12.03 2.14
C ASP A 90 7.55 -13.10 1.89
N LYS A 91 8.41 -13.36 2.89
CA LYS A 91 9.52 -14.33 2.83
C LYS A 91 9.20 -15.66 2.14
N PRO A 92 8.05 -16.32 2.39
CA PRO A 92 7.70 -17.56 1.70
C PRO A 92 7.61 -17.43 0.17
N GLY A 93 7.39 -16.22 -0.34
CA GLY A 93 7.30 -15.94 -1.78
C GLY A 93 5.95 -16.33 -2.37
N LEU A 94 5.98 -16.73 -3.64
CA LEU A 94 4.79 -17.12 -4.39
C LEU A 94 4.39 -18.57 -4.07
N THR A 95 3.65 -18.78 -2.98
CA THR A 95 2.89 -20.02 -2.81
C THR A 95 1.73 -20.04 -3.81
N PRO A 96 1.16 -21.21 -4.16
CA PRO A 96 0.01 -21.27 -5.06
C PRO A 96 -1.17 -20.38 -4.61
N ASP A 97 -1.40 -20.29 -3.29
CA ASP A 97 -2.46 -19.47 -2.72
C ASP A 97 -2.14 -17.97 -2.80
N VAL A 98 -0.89 -17.57 -2.54
CA VAL A 98 -0.43 -16.17 -2.69
C VAL A 98 -0.51 -15.72 -4.15
N GLU A 99 -0.04 -16.56 -5.09
CA GLU A 99 -0.15 -16.25 -6.52
C GLU A 99 -1.61 -16.07 -6.94
N ARG A 100 -2.51 -16.93 -6.46
CA ARG A 100 -3.95 -16.80 -6.71
C ARG A 100 -4.52 -15.47 -6.20
N VAL A 101 -4.09 -15.00 -5.02
CA VAL A 101 -4.49 -13.67 -4.51
C VAL A 101 -4.01 -12.56 -5.44
N LEU A 102 -2.74 -12.60 -5.87
CA LEU A 102 -2.19 -11.58 -6.76
C LEU A 102 -2.95 -11.54 -8.09
N ARG A 103 -3.23 -12.69 -8.71
CA ARG A 103 -4.02 -12.78 -9.95
C ARG A 103 -5.45 -12.28 -9.76
N ALA A 104 -6.09 -12.60 -8.64
CA ALA A 104 -7.42 -12.08 -8.34
C ALA A 104 -7.42 -10.55 -8.14
N CYS A 105 -6.39 -9.98 -7.50
CA CYS A 105 -6.22 -8.53 -7.40
C CYS A 105 -6.02 -7.88 -8.77
N ALA A 106 -5.21 -8.50 -9.64
CA ALA A 106 -4.99 -8.03 -11.00
C ALA A 106 -6.30 -8.02 -11.82
N GLN A 107 -7.08 -9.09 -11.75
CA GLN A 107 -8.37 -9.19 -12.44
C GLN A 107 -9.36 -8.16 -11.93
N ALA A 108 -9.48 -7.98 -10.60
CA ALA A 108 -10.32 -6.94 -10.00
C ALA A 108 -9.89 -5.54 -10.42
N HIS A 109 -8.58 -5.26 -10.48
CA HIS A 109 -8.03 -4.01 -11.02
C HIS A 109 -8.46 -3.79 -12.47
N ARG A 110 -8.31 -4.79 -13.34
CA ARG A 110 -8.67 -4.69 -14.75
C ARG A 110 -10.18 -4.46 -14.98
N GLU A 111 -11.03 -5.06 -14.14
CA GLU A 111 -12.48 -4.88 -14.23
C GLU A 111 -12.94 -3.51 -13.74
N THR A 112 -12.23 -2.92 -12.77
CA THR A 112 -12.72 -1.74 -12.03
C THR A 112 -11.85 -0.49 -12.18
N GLY A 113 -10.61 -0.62 -12.63
CA GLY A 113 -9.61 0.45 -12.60
C GLY A 113 -9.11 0.80 -11.19
N CYS A 114 -9.55 0.10 -10.14
CA CYS A 114 -9.13 0.36 -8.76
C CYS A 114 -7.64 0.06 -8.58
N PRO A 115 -6.81 1.00 -8.08
CA PRO A 115 -5.37 0.81 -7.99
C PRO A 115 -4.96 -0.24 -6.96
N ILE A 116 -3.75 -0.79 -7.12
CA ILE A 116 -3.22 -1.83 -6.26
C ILE A 116 -2.11 -1.26 -5.36
N THR A 117 -2.18 -1.49 -4.06
CA THR A 117 -1.07 -1.31 -3.12
C THR A 117 -0.69 -2.65 -2.50
N THR A 118 0.60 -2.86 -2.27
CA THR A 118 1.08 -4.17 -1.85
C THR A 118 1.82 -4.13 -0.52
N HIS A 119 2.09 -5.29 0.03
CA HIS A 119 3.16 -5.55 0.99
C HIS A 119 4.20 -6.42 0.29
N THR A 120 5.47 -6.12 0.45
CA THR A 120 6.56 -6.97 0.00
C THR A 120 7.60 -7.20 1.10
N HIS A 121 8.37 -8.25 0.97
CA HIS A 121 9.61 -8.43 1.72
C HIS A 121 10.77 -7.95 0.84
N ALA A 122 11.27 -6.75 1.11
CA ALA A 122 12.25 -6.07 0.26
C ALA A 122 13.58 -6.83 0.17
N GLU A 123 14.09 -7.38 1.30
CA GLU A 123 15.34 -8.14 1.35
C GLU A 123 15.34 -9.34 0.38
N THR A 124 14.20 -10.00 0.20
CA THR A 124 14.05 -11.11 -0.75
C THR A 124 13.52 -10.67 -2.13
N LYS A 125 13.43 -9.35 -2.39
CA LYS A 125 13.06 -8.75 -3.68
C LYS A 125 11.69 -9.18 -4.21
N ARG A 126 10.71 -9.39 -3.32
CA ARG A 126 9.39 -9.91 -3.69
C ARG A 126 8.57 -8.97 -4.59
N GLY A 127 8.91 -7.70 -4.63
CA GLY A 127 8.29 -6.76 -5.58
C GLY A 127 8.45 -7.17 -7.05
N LEU A 128 9.56 -7.82 -7.41
CA LEU A 128 9.77 -8.34 -8.77
C LEU A 128 8.82 -9.50 -9.10
N ASP A 129 8.52 -10.36 -8.12
CA ASP A 129 7.52 -11.42 -8.28
C ASP A 129 6.13 -10.84 -8.53
N GLN A 130 5.77 -9.79 -7.78
CA GLN A 130 4.49 -9.10 -7.95
C GLN A 130 4.38 -8.43 -9.31
N GLN A 131 5.39 -7.67 -9.73
CA GLN A 131 5.40 -7.03 -11.05
C GLN A 131 5.27 -8.03 -12.18
N ARG A 132 5.95 -9.18 -12.08
CA ARG A 132 5.83 -10.24 -13.07
C ARG A 132 4.38 -10.74 -13.17
N ILE A 133 3.75 -11.10 -12.06
CA ILE A 133 2.36 -11.58 -12.05
C ILE A 133 1.40 -10.51 -12.58
N PHE A 134 1.53 -9.27 -12.14
CA PHE A 134 0.68 -8.17 -12.60
C PHE A 134 0.85 -7.90 -14.10
N SER A 135 2.09 -7.94 -14.62
CA SER A 135 2.34 -7.81 -16.04
C SER A 135 1.76 -8.97 -16.86
N GLU A 136 1.89 -10.22 -16.38
CA GLU A 136 1.26 -11.40 -17.00
C GLU A 136 -0.26 -11.26 -17.10
N GLU A 137 -0.90 -10.65 -16.09
CA GLU A 137 -2.34 -10.38 -16.07
C GLU A 137 -2.73 -9.08 -16.83
N GLY A 138 -1.76 -8.34 -17.39
CA GLY A 138 -2.01 -7.12 -18.17
C GLY A 138 -2.37 -5.90 -17.32
N VAL A 139 -1.88 -5.81 -16.10
CA VAL A 139 -2.03 -4.63 -15.23
C VAL A 139 -1.09 -3.52 -15.68
N ASP A 140 -1.58 -2.30 -15.73
CA ASP A 140 -0.74 -1.10 -15.84
C ASP A 140 0.03 -0.88 -14.54
N LEU A 141 1.35 -1.16 -14.56
CA LEU A 141 2.20 -1.07 -13.39
C LEU A 141 2.31 0.35 -12.82
N THR A 142 1.99 1.41 -13.59
CA THR A 142 1.92 2.79 -13.08
C THR A 142 0.78 2.99 -12.07
N ARG A 143 -0.12 2.01 -11.97
CA ARG A 143 -1.25 1.94 -11.03
C ARG A 143 -0.99 1.00 -9.85
N VAL A 144 0.27 0.60 -9.66
CA VAL A 144 0.70 -0.32 -8.60
C VAL A 144 1.73 0.34 -7.71
N VAL A 145 1.43 0.42 -6.41
CA VAL A 145 2.41 0.74 -5.37
C VAL A 145 3.02 -0.55 -4.84
N ILE A 146 4.32 -0.73 -5.04
CA ILE A 146 5.08 -1.80 -4.39
C ILE A 146 5.48 -1.31 -2.99
N GLY A 147 4.80 -1.84 -1.97
CA GLY A 147 4.98 -1.43 -0.59
C GLY A 147 6.27 -1.95 0.05
N HIS A 148 6.69 -1.28 1.11
CA HIS A 148 7.87 -1.58 1.92
C HIS A 148 9.19 -1.54 1.15
N CYS A 149 9.24 -0.77 0.05
CA CYS A 149 10.48 -0.50 -0.66
C CYS A 149 11.47 0.33 0.18
N GLY A 150 10.98 1.05 1.20
CA GLY A 150 11.80 1.74 2.18
C GLY A 150 12.60 0.83 3.12
N ASP A 151 12.38 -0.49 3.11
CA ASP A 151 13.10 -1.45 3.98
C ASP A 151 14.42 -1.94 3.37
N THR A 152 14.93 -1.33 2.31
CA THR A 152 16.19 -1.72 1.65
C THR A 152 17.00 -0.52 1.15
N GLN A 153 18.31 -0.67 1.15
CA GLN A 153 19.25 0.27 0.50
C GLN A 153 19.73 -0.26 -0.88
N ASP A 154 19.18 -1.37 -1.38
CA ASP A 154 19.50 -1.93 -2.69
C ASP A 154 18.91 -1.08 -3.82
N LEU A 155 19.63 -0.03 -4.21
CA LEU A 155 19.21 0.89 -5.26
C LEU A 155 19.03 0.23 -6.62
N ASP A 156 19.76 -0.85 -6.92
CA ASP A 156 19.59 -1.58 -8.18
C ASP A 156 18.26 -2.33 -8.21
N TYR A 157 17.85 -2.90 -7.08
CA TYR A 157 16.51 -3.49 -6.94
C TYR A 157 15.42 -2.44 -7.11
N LEU A 158 15.53 -1.30 -6.40
CA LEU A 158 14.56 -0.22 -6.48
C LEU A 158 14.47 0.36 -7.89
N GLN A 159 15.61 0.55 -8.57
CA GLN A 159 15.66 1.03 -9.94
C GLN A 159 14.92 0.09 -10.91
N ARG A 160 15.08 -1.22 -10.76
CA ARG A 160 14.37 -2.21 -11.58
C ARG A 160 12.85 -2.12 -11.42
N LEU A 161 12.36 -1.86 -10.21
CA LEU A 161 10.93 -1.67 -9.97
C LEU A 161 10.41 -0.39 -10.62
N ILE A 162 11.20 0.69 -10.55
CA ILE A 162 10.94 1.98 -11.18
C ILE A 162 10.90 1.84 -12.71
N ASP A 163 11.90 1.20 -13.30
CA ASP A 163 12.04 1.01 -14.75
C ASP A 163 10.86 0.21 -15.34
N ALA A 164 10.30 -0.71 -14.55
CA ALA A 164 9.08 -1.44 -14.92
C ALA A 164 7.80 -0.60 -14.81
N GLY A 165 7.85 0.60 -14.21
CA GLY A 165 6.77 1.57 -14.15
C GLY A 165 6.06 1.69 -12.80
N SER A 166 6.34 0.84 -11.81
CA SER A 166 5.65 0.89 -10.51
C SER A 166 6.03 2.10 -9.67
N ILE A 167 5.10 2.48 -8.79
CA ILE A 167 5.35 3.43 -7.72
C ILE A 167 5.95 2.69 -6.53
N LEU A 168 6.95 3.25 -5.88
CA LEU A 168 7.57 2.68 -4.70
C LEU A 168 6.94 3.25 -3.43
N GLY A 169 6.45 2.38 -2.55
CA GLY A 169 6.08 2.73 -1.19
C GLY A 169 7.32 2.86 -0.32
N MET A 170 7.82 4.07 -0.17
CA MET A 170 8.87 4.41 0.78
C MET A 170 8.19 4.62 2.13
N ASP A 171 7.78 3.51 2.69
CA ASP A 171 6.97 3.43 3.88
C ASP A 171 7.74 2.83 5.06
N ARG A 172 7.04 2.62 6.20
CA ARG A 172 7.63 2.15 7.46
C ARG A 172 8.67 3.08 8.07
N PHE A 173 8.61 4.37 7.75
CA PHE A 173 9.35 5.36 8.51
C PHE A 173 8.99 5.28 9.99
N GLY A 174 10.00 5.19 10.86
CA GLY A 174 9.84 4.99 12.29
C GLY A 174 9.90 3.51 12.74
N ILE A 175 9.92 2.53 11.82
CA ILE A 175 10.20 1.13 12.17
C ILE A 175 11.70 0.85 11.98
N ASP A 176 12.49 1.32 12.93
CA ASP A 176 13.96 1.32 12.85
C ASP A 176 14.59 -0.09 12.89
N GLY A 177 13.79 -1.12 13.21
CA GLY A 177 14.23 -2.51 13.20
C GLY A 177 14.59 -3.06 11.81
N TYR A 178 14.11 -2.43 10.73
CA TYR A 178 14.51 -2.75 9.35
C TYR A 178 15.62 -1.81 8.88
N LEU A 179 15.32 -0.53 8.74
CA LEU A 179 16.26 0.56 8.45
C LEU A 179 15.90 1.77 9.31
N THR A 180 16.92 2.51 9.75
CA THR A 180 16.69 3.75 10.49
C THR A 180 16.06 4.83 9.59
N THR A 181 15.49 5.85 10.20
CA THR A 181 14.94 7.00 9.46
C THR A 181 16.01 7.65 8.59
N GLU A 182 17.26 7.81 9.08
CA GLU A 182 18.38 8.39 8.33
C GLU A 182 18.71 7.57 7.08
N GLN A 183 18.79 6.23 7.21
CA GLN A 183 19.06 5.34 6.07
C GLN A 183 17.95 5.40 5.02
N ARG A 184 16.68 5.51 5.44
CA ARG A 184 15.54 5.68 4.54
C ARG A 184 15.58 7.01 3.82
N VAL A 185 15.94 8.10 4.54
CA VAL A 185 16.12 9.45 3.98
C VAL A 185 17.22 9.44 2.91
N GLU A 186 18.36 8.79 3.17
CA GLU A 186 19.45 8.66 2.18
C GLU A 186 18.96 7.99 0.88
N VAL A 187 18.20 6.91 0.98
CA VAL A 187 17.64 6.21 -0.20
C VAL A 187 16.66 7.09 -0.96
N VAL A 188 15.72 7.76 -0.27
CA VAL A 188 14.75 8.65 -0.91
C VAL A 188 15.46 9.83 -1.59
N ALA A 189 16.43 10.47 -0.91
CA ALA A 189 17.20 11.57 -1.47
C ALA A 189 17.96 11.16 -2.73
N GLU A 190 18.59 9.97 -2.73
CA GLU A 190 19.27 9.43 -3.91
C GLU A 190 18.32 9.18 -5.07
N LEU A 191 17.14 8.58 -4.83
CA LEU A 191 16.12 8.36 -5.85
C LEU A 191 15.58 9.70 -6.39
N CYS A 192 15.37 10.70 -5.53
CA CYS A 192 15.00 12.05 -5.95
C CYS A 192 16.09 12.72 -6.81
N ARG A 193 17.37 12.54 -6.46
CA ARG A 193 18.51 13.04 -7.23
C ARG A 193 18.61 12.38 -8.62
N ARG A 194 18.18 11.13 -8.75
CA ARG A 194 18.05 10.41 -10.02
C ARG A 194 16.84 10.83 -10.84
N GLY A 195 15.94 11.66 -10.29
CA GLY A 195 14.77 12.16 -10.99
C GLY A 195 13.48 11.33 -10.82
N HIS A 196 13.42 10.47 -9.80
CA HIS A 196 12.31 9.52 -9.61
C HIS A 196 11.26 9.95 -8.56
N ALA A 197 11.24 11.22 -8.13
CA ALA A 197 10.31 11.69 -7.12
C ALA A 197 8.82 11.40 -7.47
N ASP A 198 8.47 11.40 -8.74
CA ASP A 198 7.12 11.11 -9.25
C ASP A 198 6.74 9.63 -9.24
N GLN A 199 7.67 8.74 -8.89
CA GLN A 199 7.43 7.31 -8.68
C GLN A 199 7.59 6.89 -7.21
N LEU A 200 7.60 7.84 -6.28
CA LEU A 200 7.70 7.58 -4.84
C LEU A 200 6.45 8.06 -4.13
N VAL A 201 6.07 7.35 -3.06
CA VAL A 201 5.12 7.81 -2.03
C VAL A 201 5.69 7.56 -0.65
N LEU A 202 5.45 8.48 0.30
CA LEU A 202 5.97 8.40 1.67
C LEU A 202 4.87 8.01 2.64
N SER A 203 5.15 7.13 3.58
CA SER A 203 4.25 6.84 4.70
C SER A 203 4.97 6.17 5.89
N HIS A 204 4.24 5.95 6.98
CA HIS A 204 4.75 5.40 8.24
C HIS A 204 4.33 3.96 8.51
N ASP A 205 3.28 3.45 7.82
CA ASP A 205 2.67 2.13 8.09
C ASP A 205 2.21 1.96 9.56
N ALA A 206 1.94 3.07 10.26
CA ALA A 206 1.53 3.05 11.66
C ALA A 206 0.10 2.52 11.78
N SER A 207 -0.12 1.66 12.77
CA SER A 207 -1.39 1.00 13.03
C SER A 207 -1.84 1.23 14.46
N CYS A 208 -3.13 1.55 14.64
CA CYS A 208 -3.77 1.58 15.96
C CYS A 208 -4.21 0.18 16.43
N TYR A 209 -4.43 -0.73 15.47
CA TYR A 209 -4.94 -2.08 15.72
C TYR A 209 -4.57 -3.01 14.57
N ILE A 210 -4.15 -4.21 14.89
CA ILE A 210 -3.89 -5.32 13.95
C ILE A 210 -4.38 -6.61 14.63
N ASP A 211 -5.15 -7.45 13.94
CA ASP A 211 -5.75 -8.70 14.48
C ASP A 211 -4.74 -9.70 15.07
N TRP A 212 -3.50 -9.67 14.62
CA TRP A 212 -2.44 -10.60 15.05
C TRP A 212 -1.61 -10.08 16.23
N ILE A 213 -1.88 -8.88 16.71
CA ILE A 213 -1.27 -8.33 17.92
C ILE A 213 -2.34 -8.30 18.99
N GLU A 214 -2.13 -9.07 20.07
CA GLU A 214 -3.05 -9.09 21.19
C GLU A 214 -2.93 -7.78 22.00
N GLY A 215 -4.05 -7.08 22.17
CA GLY A 215 -4.12 -5.82 22.87
C GLY A 215 -3.78 -4.59 22.00
N GLU A 216 -3.22 -3.56 22.64
CA GLU A 216 -2.75 -2.37 21.95
C GLU A 216 -1.41 -2.64 21.25
N VAL A 217 -1.23 -2.06 20.06
CA VAL A 217 0.07 -2.12 19.37
C VAL A 217 1.13 -1.48 20.25
N PRO A 218 2.19 -2.22 20.65
CA PRO A 218 3.19 -1.70 21.58
C PRO A 218 4.05 -0.62 20.90
N LEU A 219 3.75 0.64 21.15
CA LEU A 219 4.48 1.79 20.62
C LEU A 219 5.79 2.06 21.37
N ALA A 220 5.91 1.62 22.63
CA ALA A 220 7.08 1.91 23.45
C ALA A 220 8.44 1.52 22.87
N PRO A 221 8.62 0.37 22.15
CA PRO A 221 9.89 0.05 21.50
C PRO A 221 10.10 0.76 20.14
N LEU A 222 9.09 1.51 19.63
CA LEU A 222 9.11 2.17 18.33
C LEU A 222 8.61 3.61 18.48
N PRO A 223 9.36 4.49 19.17
CA PRO A 223 8.89 5.84 19.51
C PRO A 223 8.60 6.71 18.27
N ASN A 224 9.27 6.44 17.16
CA ASN A 224 9.11 7.17 15.90
C ASN A 224 8.01 6.57 15.00
N TRP A 225 7.41 5.45 15.38
CA TRP A 225 6.35 4.82 14.59
C TRP A 225 4.97 5.39 14.92
N HIS A 226 4.71 6.58 14.42
CA HIS A 226 3.47 7.30 14.66
C HIS A 226 3.06 8.15 13.43
N TYR A 227 1.81 8.62 13.43
CA TYR A 227 1.20 9.30 12.29
C TYR A 227 1.82 10.64 11.92
N LEU A 228 2.53 11.31 12.83
CA LEU A 228 3.12 12.63 12.62
C LEU A 228 4.60 12.55 12.18
N HIS A 229 5.24 11.39 12.29
CA HIS A 229 6.68 11.23 12.03
C HIS A 229 7.11 11.72 10.63
N ILE A 230 6.26 11.51 9.60
CA ILE A 230 6.56 12.01 8.25
C ILE A 230 6.65 13.54 8.24
N SER A 231 5.67 14.23 8.84
CA SER A 231 5.60 15.70 8.80
C SER A 231 6.57 16.37 9.78
N GLU A 232 6.81 15.78 10.94
CA GLU A 232 7.63 16.39 11.99
C GLU A 232 9.12 16.12 11.87
N ASP A 233 9.49 14.93 11.36
CA ASP A 233 10.90 14.49 11.34
C ASP A 233 11.41 14.18 9.93
N VAL A 234 10.64 13.41 9.13
CA VAL A 234 11.13 12.91 7.84
C VAL A 234 11.22 14.03 6.80
N ILE A 235 10.22 14.90 6.68
CA ILE A 235 10.25 16.03 5.73
C ILE A 235 11.41 16.97 6.02
N PRO A 236 11.66 17.45 7.26
CA PRO A 236 12.83 18.24 7.57
C PRO A 236 14.14 17.54 7.20
N ALA A 237 14.28 16.24 7.52
CA ALA A 237 15.49 15.48 7.19
C ALA A 237 15.70 15.32 5.68
N LEU A 238 14.63 15.17 4.89
CA LEU A 238 14.72 15.14 3.41
C LEU A 238 15.16 16.49 2.84
N LEU A 239 14.65 17.60 3.37
CA LEU A 239 15.08 18.95 2.98
C LEU A 239 16.58 19.17 3.28
N ASP A 240 17.03 18.76 4.47
CA ASP A 240 18.44 18.83 4.87
C ASP A 240 19.33 17.94 3.97
N ALA A 241 18.80 16.82 3.45
CA ALA A 241 19.46 15.95 2.49
C ALA A 241 19.41 16.47 1.04
N GLY A 242 18.81 17.65 0.79
CA GLY A 242 18.78 18.32 -0.50
C GLY A 242 17.59 17.93 -1.40
N VAL A 243 16.60 17.22 -0.87
CA VAL A 243 15.30 17.03 -1.57
C VAL A 243 14.56 18.35 -1.56
N THR A 244 14.02 18.75 -2.70
CA THR A 244 13.32 20.05 -2.85
C THR A 244 11.85 19.97 -2.39
N ASP A 245 11.27 21.12 -1.99
CA ASP A 245 9.85 21.22 -1.66
C ASP A 245 8.96 20.68 -2.80
N ALA A 246 9.30 20.96 -4.06
CA ALA A 246 8.57 20.45 -5.21
C ALA A 246 8.60 18.92 -5.31
N GLN A 247 9.73 18.27 -4.97
CA GLN A 247 9.81 16.81 -4.93
C GLN A 247 9.01 16.24 -3.77
N ILE A 248 9.00 16.90 -2.61
CA ILE A 248 8.17 16.51 -1.45
C ILE A 248 6.69 16.62 -1.81
N GLU A 249 6.26 17.73 -2.42
CA GLU A 249 4.89 17.90 -2.91
C GLU A 249 4.51 16.80 -3.91
N THR A 250 5.41 16.47 -4.83
CA THR A 250 5.21 15.38 -5.80
C THR A 250 4.96 14.05 -5.07
N MET A 251 5.79 13.68 -4.08
CA MET A 251 5.67 12.41 -3.36
C MET A 251 4.44 12.33 -2.45
N LEU A 252 3.99 13.45 -1.88
CA LEU A 252 2.91 13.48 -0.88
C LEU A 252 1.55 13.90 -1.47
N VAL A 253 1.54 14.57 -2.64
CA VAL A 253 0.30 15.11 -3.23
C VAL A 253 0.08 14.59 -4.64
N ASP A 254 0.99 14.87 -5.58
CA ASP A 254 0.75 14.58 -7.00
C ASP A 254 0.74 13.09 -7.31
N THR A 255 1.72 12.35 -6.80
CA THR A 255 1.81 10.89 -7.01
C THR A 255 0.64 10.16 -6.34
N PRO A 256 0.29 10.40 -5.05
CA PRO A 256 -0.92 9.83 -4.45
C PRO A 256 -2.20 10.21 -5.16
N LYS A 257 -2.35 11.46 -5.61
CA LYS A 257 -3.51 11.91 -6.39
C LYS A 257 -3.64 11.15 -7.71
N ARG A 258 -2.54 11.02 -8.48
CA ARG A 258 -2.50 10.24 -9.72
C ARG A 258 -2.81 8.77 -9.46
N PHE A 259 -2.25 8.18 -8.41
CA PHE A 259 -2.49 6.80 -8.01
C PHE A 259 -3.95 6.54 -7.65
N LEU A 260 -4.58 7.42 -6.87
CA LEU A 260 -5.97 7.28 -6.41
C LEU A 260 -7.01 7.76 -7.43
N GLN A 261 -6.59 8.41 -8.52
CA GLN A 261 -7.51 8.91 -9.52
C GLN A 261 -8.27 7.74 -10.15
N SER A 262 -9.61 7.79 -10.08
CA SER A 262 -10.46 6.78 -10.71
C SER A 262 -10.26 6.80 -12.23
N GLN A 263 -10.00 5.63 -12.81
CA GLN A 263 -10.14 5.46 -14.25
C GLN A 263 -11.60 5.16 -14.59
N ASN A 264 -12.06 5.61 -15.73
CA ASN A 264 -13.37 5.21 -16.23
C ASN A 264 -13.38 3.68 -16.41
N LEU A 265 -14.38 3.03 -15.85
CA LEU A 265 -14.63 1.59 -16.05
C LEU A 265 -14.66 1.31 -17.57
N GLY A 266 -13.77 0.42 -18.03
CA GLY A 266 -13.67 0.03 -19.43
C GLY A 266 -12.46 0.58 -20.20
N GLY A 267 -11.50 1.18 -19.54
CA GLY A 267 -10.30 1.77 -20.14
C GLY A 267 -9.11 0.81 -20.40
N TYR A 268 -9.31 -0.51 -20.28
CA TYR A 268 -8.27 -1.50 -20.62
C TYR A 268 -8.60 -2.25 -21.89
#